data_0b745a5ddd959fe3f150bc5ec2810666
#
_entry.id   0b745a5ddd959fe3f150bc5ec2810666
#
_cell.length_a   1.000
_cell.length_b   1.000
_cell.length_c   1.000
_cell.angle_alpha   90.00
_cell.angle_beta   90.00
_cell.angle_gamma   90.00
#
_symmetry.space_group_name_H-M   'P 1'
#
loop_
_entity.id
_entity.type
_entity.pdbx_description
1 polymer ?
#
loop_
_entity_poly.entity_id
_entity_poly.type
_entity_poly.pdbx_seq_one_letter_code
_entity_poly.pdbx_strand_id
1 'polypeptide(L)'
;MGITKKFLNLFKSGKAGGDEEEEWEEVRILERTAHYDNFLIALSEGDLDTRWSAVRSVGDLGEPFIGPLIGGLKDEYWIIRRGSADTLGKIGAPAVGPLIAAFQEPGEDVRQEIVRALQLIGEPAADPLTQALKHNHPLIRRGAVQALGVMCETRAVPGILESLKDPDSGVRQESAVALGRIGDPQAVGPLIETLNDAKESVRMAVMATLCSLGEPSILPLIRALTDPNDDIHRRATLALVTIGEPAVEILINTLGDQTPAIRKGSVEVLGQIGNTRAIPTIMDVLDDPERSVRIEAVKALAALGVPAIAPLMQAFREGDVMKRTSAMEALWMLGQPATTPLIMVLKDDQSDVRKRAALLLGEIGDQKAVDHLTGLLADQNVAVRREAFEALEMIKKRTAQ
;
A
#
# COMPACT_ATOMS: atom_id res chain seq x y z
N MET A 1 33.77 42.75 -28.23
CA MET A 1 34.74 43.89 -28.50
C MET A 1 34.47 45.15 -27.69
N GLY A 2 33.31 45.38 -27.09
CA GLY A 2 33.00 46.60 -26.31
C GLY A 2 33.57 46.60 -24.88
N ILE A 3 33.54 45.47 -24.21
CA ILE A 3 33.89 45.33 -22.78
C ILE A 3 35.40 45.52 -22.56
N THR A 4 36.24 44.93 -23.42
CA THR A 4 37.71 45.03 -23.33
C THR A 4 38.21 46.46 -23.54
N LYS A 5 37.51 47.25 -24.34
CA LYS A 5 37.88 48.68 -24.57
C LYS A 5 37.49 49.57 -23.39
N LYS A 6 36.34 49.33 -22.73
CA LYS A 6 35.94 50.05 -21.51
C LYS A 6 36.89 49.69 -20.34
N PHE A 7 37.25 48.43 -20.20
CA PHE A 7 38.23 47.94 -19.21
C PHE A 7 39.61 48.66 -19.37
N LEU A 8 40.10 48.75 -20.60
CA LEU A 8 41.39 49.44 -20.89
C LEU A 8 41.32 50.95 -20.66
N ASN A 9 40.16 51.58 -20.80
CA ASN A 9 40.00 53.02 -20.58
C ASN A 9 39.95 53.39 -19.06
N LEU A 10 39.28 52.50 -18.23
CA LEU A 10 39.27 52.67 -16.76
C LEU A 10 40.69 52.65 -16.15
N PHE A 11 41.52 51.70 -16.60
CA PHE A 11 42.92 51.62 -16.16
C PHE A 11 43.82 52.82 -16.63
N LYS A 12 43.34 53.55 -17.63
CA LYS A 12 44.11 54.69 -18.19
C LYS A 12 43.75 56.07 -17.60
N SER A 13 42.61 56.21 -16.92
CA SER A 13 42.06 57.49 -16.50
C SER A 13 42.64 58.05 -15.18
N GLY A 14 43.28 57.23 -14.34
CA GLY A 14 44.05 57.67 -13.17
C GLY A 14 43.42 58.72 -12.24
N LYS A 15 42.06 58.79 -12.20
CA LYS A 15 41.34 59.74 -11.32
C LYS A 15 40.84 58.99 -10.08
N ALA A 16 41.48 59.29 -8.96
CA ALA A 16 40.99 58.86 -7.64
C ALA A 16 39.97 59.91 -7.15
N GLY A 17 38.73 59.45 -6.94
CA GLY A 17 37.69 60.27 -6.28
C GLY A 17 36.31 59.73 -6.55
N GLY A 18 35.54 59.47 -5.56
CA GLY A 18 34.07 59.31 -5.43
C GLY A 18 33.28 58.45 -6.42
N ASP A 19 33.69 58.36 -7.66
CA ASP A 19 33.01 57.68 -8.77
C ASP A 19 33.53 56.25 -8.98
N GLU A 20 34.54 55.77 -8.26
CA GLU A 20 35.14 54.44 -8.50
C GLU A 20 34.22 53.31 -8.11
N GLU A 21 33.43 53.44 -7.08
CA GLU A 21 32.48 52.42 -6.65
C GLU A 21 31.33 52.25 -7.68
N GLU A 22 30.80 53.35 -8.24
CA GLU A 22 29.78 53.31 -9.29
C GLU A 22 30.35 52.73 -10.60
N GLU A 23 31.56 53.08 -11.00
CA GLU A 23 32.22 52.52 -12.20
C GLU A 23 32.54 51.03 -12.05
N TRP A 24 32.97 50.56 -10.86
CA TRP A 24 33.15 49.13 -10.57
C TRP A 24 31.81 48.37 -10.52
N GLU A 25 30.73 49.00 -10.07
CA GLU A 25 29.40 48.44 -10.09
C GLU A 25 28.89 48.25 -11.54
N GLU A 26 29.11 49.25 -12.43
CA GLU A 26 28.80 49.10 -13.87
C GLU A 26 29.61 47.97 -14.52
N VAL A 27 30.89 47.83 -14.22
CA VAL A 27 31.72 46.75 -14.75
C VAL A 27 31.22 45.39 -14.27
N ARG A 28 30.88 45.25 -12.98
CA ARG A 28 30.27 44.00 -12.43
C ARG A 28 28.94 43.68 -13.09
N ILE A 29 28.08 44.66 -13.36
CA ILE A 29 26.82 44.49 -14.05
C ILE A 29 27.06 44.03 -15.51
N LEU A 30 28.04 44.64 -16.22
CA LEU A 30 28.36 44.22 -17.60
C LEU A 30 28.97 42.81 -17.67
N GLU A 31 29.81 42.43 -16.70
CA GLU A 31 30.35 41.07 -16.61
C GLU A 31 29.25 40.06 -16.31
N ARG A 32 28.33 40.35 -15.39
CA ARG A 32 27.17 39.52 -15.08
C ARG A 32 26.25 39.38 -16.28
N THR A 33 25.99 40.45 -17.03
CA THR A 33 25.15 40.45 -18.24
C THR A 33 25.78 39.60 -19.34
N ALA A 34 27.10 39.74 -19.56
CA ALA A 34 27.82 38.91 -20.53
C ALA A 34 27.87 37.44 -20.15
N HIS A 35 28.00 37.12 -18.88
CA HIS A 35 27.88 35.74 -18.38
C HIS A 35 26.49 35.15 -18.60
N TYR A 36 25.44 35.95 -18.35
CA TYR A 36 24.06 35.57 -18.54
C TYR A 36 23.74 35.29 -20.04
N ASP A 37 24.15 36.19 -20.94
CA ASP A 37 23.95 36.02 -22.39
C ASP A 37 24.69 34.81 -22.93
N ASN A 38 25.95 34.59 -22.51
CA ASN A 38 26.72 33.40 -22.88
C ASN A 38 26.07 32.10 -22.36
N PHE A 39 25.51 32.12 -21.16
CA PHE A 39 24.81 31.00 -20.60
C PHE A 39 23.55 30.64 -21.40
N LEU A 40 22.74 31.67 -21.77
CA LEU A 40 21.54 31.47 -22.59
C LEU A 40 21.86 30.85 -23.95
N ILE A 41 22.91 31.39 -24.62
CA ILE A 41 23.39 30.86 -25.91
C ILE A 41 23.87 29.41 -25.75
N ALA A 42 24.69 29.16 -24.73
CA ALA A 42 25.19 27.80 -24.47
C ALA A 42 24.07 26.81 -24.20
N LEU A 43 23.03 27.21 -23.46
CA LEU A 43 21.91 26.34 -23.13
C LEU A 43 20.97 26.10 -24.33
N SER A 44 20.75 27.10 -25.21
CA SER A 44 19.83 27.02 -26.34
C SER A 44 20.43 26.45 -27.62
N GLU A 45 21.69 26.77 -27.90
CA GLU A 45 22.36 26.49 -29.19
C GLU A 45 23.54 25.53 -29.03
N GLY A 46 24.00 25.27 -27.80
CA GLY A 46 25.15 24.41 -27.54
C GLY A 46 24.85 22.93 -27.78
N ASP A 47 25.92 22.18 -28.08
CA ASP A 47 25.88 20.73 -28.00
C ASP A 47 25.74 20.24 -26.55
N LEU A 48 25.61 18.93 -26.34
CA LEU A 48 25.39 18.36 -25.00
C LEU A 48 26.46 18.75 -23.98
N ASP A 49 27.72 18.72 -24.39
CA ASP A 49 28.84 19.03 -23.51
C ASP A 49 28.87 20.52 -23.12
N THR A 50 28.53 21.39 -24.07
CA THR A 50 28.40 22.83 -23.85
C THR A 50 27.25 23.17 -22.90
N ARG A 51 26.05 22.60 -23.15
CA ARG A 51 24.89 22.73 -22.26
C ARG A 51 25.21 22.25 -20.84
N TRP A 52 25.81 21.06 -20.72
CA TRP A 52 26.20 20.50 -19.43
C TRP A 52 27.18 21.37 -18.65
N SER A 53 28.20 21.84 -19.34
CA SER A 53 29.21 22.73 -18.74
C SER A 53 28.58 24.05 -18.28
N ALA A 54 27.70 24.65 -19.09
CA ALA A 54 26.97 25.86 -18.75
C ALA A 54 26.15 25.69 -17.47
N VAL A 55 25.30 24.65 -17.40
CA VAL A 55 24.42 24.39 -16.24
C VAL A 55 25.23 24.26 -14.94
N ARG A 56 26.39 23.61 -14.98
CA ARG A 56 27.23 23.44 -13.79
C ARG A 56 27.98 24.69 -13.34
N SER A 57 28.29 25.59 -14.27
CA SER A 57 29.13 26.78 -13.99
C SER A 57 28.39 27.88 -13.25
N VAL A 58 27.06 27.92 -13.24
CA VAL A 58 26.26 29.07 -12.77
C VAL A 58 25.71 28.95 -11.36
N GLY A 59 25.96 27.82 -10.65
CA GLY A 59 25.40 27.57 -9.31
C GLY A 59 25.76 28.64 -8.27
N ASP A 60 26.96 29.19 -8.37
CA ASP A 60 27.45 30.23 -7.45
C ASP A 60 27.06 31.67 -7.89
N LEU A 61 26.47 31.83 -9.09
CA LEU A 61 26.09 33.13 -9.65
C LEU A 61 24.66 33.57 -9.24
N GLY A 62 23.87 32.67 -8.65
CA GLY A 62 22.65 33.02 -7.92
C GLY A 62 21.40 33.28 -8.77
N GLU A 63 20.56 34.18 -8.28
CA GLU A 63 19.16 34.38 -8.74
C GLU A 63 18.95 34.64 -10.24
N PRO A 64 19.79 35.39 -10.98
CA PRO A 64 19.52 35.68 -12.39
C PRO A 64 19.35 34.44 -13.27
N PHE A 65 19.94 33.31 -12.89
CA PHE A 65 19.96 32.08 -13.66
C PHE A 65 18.78 31.14 -13.36
N ILE A 66 17.93 31.44 -12.37
CA ILE A 66 16.79 30.59 -11.97
C ILE A 66 15.84 30.36 -13.16
N GLY A 67 15.43 31.43 -13.86
CA GLY A 67 14.52 31.30 -15.01
C GLY A 67 15.05 30.38 -16.12
N PRO A 68 16.26 30.64 -16.64
CA PRO A 68 16.92 29.77 -17.62
C PRO A 68 17.12 28.33 -17.15
N LEU A 69 17.49 28.09 -15.88
CA LEU A 69 17.64 26.74 -15.32
C LEU A 69 16.29 26.00 -15.22
N ILE A 70 15.21 26.70 -14.92
CA ILE A 70 13.85 26.13 -15.01
C ILE A 70 13.52 25.74 -16.45
N GLY A 71 13.95 26.51 -17.44
CA GLY A 71 13.93 26.12 -18.84
C GLY A 71 14.70 24.83 -19.11
N GLY A 72 15.88 24.69 -18.53
CA GLY A 72 16.72 23.49 -18.61
C GLY A 72 16.11 22.23 -17.99
N LEU A 73 15.14 22.36 -17.05
CA LEU A 73 14.36 21.21 -16.55
C LEU A 73 13.49 20.54 -17.63
N LYS A 74 13.28 21.22 -18.77
CA LYS A 74 12.49 20.72 -19.93
C LYS A 74 13.38 20.22 -21.07
N ASP A 75 14.69 20.20 -20.91
CA ASP A 75 15.65 19.79 -21.94
C ASP A 75 15.37 18.34 -22.38
N GLU A 76 15.61 18.05 -23.65
CA GLU A 76 15.48 16.71 -24.21
C GLU A 76 16.42 15.69 -23.53
N TYR A 77 17.61 16.12 -23.12
CA TYR A 77 18.60 15.30 -22.45
C TYR A 77 18.36 15.26 -20.94
N TRP A 78 18.12 14.07 -20.41
CA TRP A 78 17.90 13.88 -18.96
C TRP A 78 19.05 14.44 -18.08
N ILE A 79 20.30 14.39 -18.58
CA ILE A 79 21.45 14.88 -17.84
C ILE A 79 21.40 16.41 -17.66
N ILE A 80 20.88 17.15 -18.64
CA ILE A 80 20.68 18.60 -18.55
C ILE A 80 19.55 18.91 -17.57
N ARG A 81 18.42 18.17 -17.65
CA ARG A 81 17.33 18.31 -16.68
C ARG A 81 17.84 18.11 -15.26
N ARG A 82 18.60 17.04 -15.04
CA ARG A 82 19.19 16.70 -13.75
C ARG A 82 20.17 17.74 -13.26
N GLY A 83 21.08 18.19 -14.12
CA GLY A 83 22.06 19.24 -13.81
C GLY A 83 21.39 20.56 -13.44
N SER A 84 20.32 20.93 -14.16
CA SER A 84 19.52 22.13 -13.86
C SER A 84 18.87 22.04 -12.48
N ALA A 85 18.30 20.87 -12.13
CA ALA A 85 17.72 20.62 -10.81
C ALA A 85 18.78 20.72 -9.69
N ASP A 86 19.93 20.09 -9.88
CA ASP A 86 21.03 20.11 -8.91
C ASP A 86 21.58 21.55 -8.71
N THR A 87 21.63 22.32 -9.78
CA THR A 87 22.08 23.72 -9.73
C THR A 87 21.04 24.63 -9.05
N LEU A 88 19.75 24.45 -9.34
CA LEU A 88 18.67 25.16 -8.65
C LEU A 88 18.66 24.80 -7.14
N GLY A 89 18.94 23.53 -6.81
CA GLY A 89 19.13 23.12 -5.42
C GLY A 89 20.27 23.85 -4.70
N LYS A 90 21.39 24.12 -5.39
CA LYS A 90 22.51 24.89 -4.84
C LYS A 90 22.19 26.39 -4.66
N ILE A 91 21.43 26.98 -5.58
CA ILE A 91 20.96 28.38 -5.46
C ILE A 91 20.11 28.54 -4.20
N GLY A 92 19.34 27.52 -3.82
CA GLY A 92 18.62 27.48 -2.55
C GLY A 92 17.32 28.26 -2.54
N ALA A 93 17.02 28.92 -1.42
CA ALA A 93 15.76 29.58 -1.11
C ALA A 93 15.16 30.47 -2.22
N PRO A 94 15.95 31.29 -2.96
CA PRO A 94 15.44 32.13 -4.03
C PRO A 94 14.74 31.33 -5.16
N ALA A 95 15.14 30.07 -5.38
CA ALA A 95 14.57 29.23 -6.41
C ALA A 95 13.21 28.61 -6.04
N VAL A 96 12.80 28.60 -4.75
CA VAL A 96 11.63 27.91 -4.26
C VAL A 96 10.35 28.38 -4.94
N GLY A 97 10.05 29.66 -4.92
CA GLY A 97 8.84 30.22 -5.54
C GLY A 97 8.73 29.92 -7.04
N PRO A 98 9.77 30.23 -7.84
CA PRO A 98 9.83 29.86 -9.26
C PRO A 98 9.67 28.36 -9.53
N LEU A 99 10.27 27.48 -8.73
CA LEU A 99 10.11 26.02 -8.84
C LEU A 99 8.67 25.58 -8.57
N ILE A 100 8.03 26.12 -7.53
CA ILE A 100 6.62 25.83 -7.24
C ILE A 100 5.73 26.27 -8.40
N ALA A 101 5.96 27.47 -8.99
CA ALA A 101 5.22 27.92 -10.16
C ALA A 101 5.43 27.00 -11.38
N ALA A 102 6.62 26.45 -11.54
CA ALA A 102 6.96 25.54 -12.64
C ALA A 102 6.20 24.19 -12.58
N PHE A 103 5.58 23.82 -11.47
CA PHE A 103 4.69 22.64 -11.41
C PHE A 103 3.45 22.75 -12.33
N GLN A 104 3.10 23.94 -12.83
CA GLN A 104 2.04 24.10 -13.83
C GLN A 104 2.36 23.40 -15.15
N GLU A 105 3.63 23.18 -15.44
CA GLU A 105 4.07 22.53 -16.67
C GLU A 105 3.67 21.05 -16.67
N PRO A 106 3.06 20.55 -17.76
CA PRO A 106 2.75 19.16 -17.90
C PRO A 106 4.03 18.35 -18.17
N GLY A 107 4.22 17.27 -17.47
CA GLY A 107 5.34 16.36 -17.68
C GLY A 107 5.79 15.72 -16.34
N GLU A 108 5.78 14.41 -16.33
CA GLU A 108 6.22 13.66 -15.14
C GLU A 108 7.72 13.87 -14.87
N ASP A 109 8.54 13.79 -15.94
CA ASP A 109 10.00 13.96 -15.83
C ASP A 109 10.37 15.34 -15.28
N VAL A 110 9.70 16.40 -15.80
CA VAL A 110 9.92 17.77 -15.33
C VAL A 110 9.54 17.91 -13.86
N ARG A 111 8.39 17.36 -13.48
CA ARG A 111 7.92 17.39 -12.09
C ARG A 111 8.88 16.68 -11.15
N GLN A 112 9.42 15.54 -11.54
CA GLN A 112 10.40 14.79 -10.73
C GLN A 112 11.67 15.60 -10.50
N GLU A 113 12.17 16.31 -11.50
CA GLU A 113 13.35 17.14 -11.35
C GLU A 113 13.07 18.43 -10.53
N ILE A 114 11.86 19.00 -10.62
CA ILE A 114 11.43 20.09 -9.72
C ILE A 114 11.42 19.59 -8.26
N VAL A 115 10.80 18.44 -8.00
CA VAL A 115 10.76 17.81 -6.67
C VAL A 115 12.18 17.59 -6.14
N ARG A 116 13.09 17.11 -6.99
CA ARG A 116 14.48 16.92 -6.63
C ARG A 116 15.16 18.23 -6.23
N ALA A 117 14.99 19.29 -7.02
CA ALA A 117 15.56 20.60 -6.71
C ALA A 117 15.04 21.10 -5.34
N LEU A 118 13.73 21.02 -5.09
CA LEU A 118 13.13 21.41 -3.81
C LEU A 118 13.62 20.55 -2.65
N GLN A 119 13.81 19.24 -2.86
CA GLN A 119 14.41 18.35 -1.86
C GLN A 119 15.86 18.76 -1.52
N LEU A 120 16.66 19.15 -2.51
CA LEU A 120 18.02 19.61 -2.31
C LEU A 120 18.07 20.96 -1.58
N ILE A 121 17.09 21.85 -1.80
CA ILE A 121 16.94 23.09 -1.05
C ILE A 121 16.60 22.81 0.42
N GLY A 122 15.78 21.79 0.68
CA GLY A 122 15.44 21.33 2.03
C GLY A 122 14.48 22.27 2.77
N GLU A 123 14.78 22.53 4.04
CA GLU A 123 13.91 23.25 4.99
C GLU A 123 13.33 24.57 4.48
N PRO A 124 14.06 25.44 3.75
CA PRO A 124 13.49 26.66 3.18
C PRO A 124 12.31 26.46 2.23
N ALA A 125 12.15 25.27 1.66
CA ALA A 125 11.03 24.94 0.78
C ALA A 125 9.77 24.48 1.52
N ALA A 126 9.85 24.04 2.78
CA ALA A 126 8.78 23.38 3.49
C ALA A 126 7.52 24.26 3.66
N ASP A 127 7.68 25.48 4.19
CA ASP A 127 6.55 26.38 4.42
C ASP A 127 5.91 26.88 3.11
N PRO A 128 6.66 27.31 2.07
CA PRO A 128 6.09 27.63 0.77
C PRO A 128 5.35 26.45 0.10
N LEU A 129 5.88 25.23 0.21
CA LEU A 129 5.21 24.03 -0.29
C LEU A 129 3.92 23.73 0.48
N THR A 130 3.91 23.90 1.80
CA THR A 130 2.71 23.74 2.63
C THR A 130 1.63 24.75 2.25
N GLN A 131 1.99 26.00 1.94
CA GLN A 131 1.05 26.99 1.39
C GLN A 131 0.54 26.59 0.00
N ALA A 132 1.40 26.02 -0.83
CA ALA A 132 1.06 25.58 -2.19
C ALA A 132 0.04 24.41 -2.22
N LEU A 133 -0.16 23.69 -1.12
CA LEU A 133 -1.24 22.69 -0.99
C LEU A 133 -2.65 23.27 -1.23
N LYS A 134 -2.83 24.57 -1.03
CA LYS A 134 -4.10 25.29 -1.20
C LYS A 134 -4.15 26.10 -2.51
N HIS A 135 -3.21 25.88 -3.42
CA HIS A 135 -3.14 26.62 -4.68
C HIS A 135 -4.31 26.27 -5.61
N ASN A 136 -4.79 27.24 -6.42
CA ASN A 136 -5.90 27.02 -7.34
C ASN A 136 -5.60 25.96 -8.41
N HIS A 137 -4.36 25.87 -8.88
CA HIS A 137 -3.96 24.94 -9.95
C HIS A 137 -3.65 23.55 -9.41
N PRO A 138 -4.33 22.46 -9.89
CA PRO A 138 -4.17 21.12 -9.32
C PRO A 138 -2.75 20.55 -9.50
N LEU A 139 -2.05 20.86 -10.59
CA LEU A 139 -0.66 20.39 -10.78
C LEU A 139 0.29 20.99 -9.74
N ILE A 140 0.07 22.23 -9.29
CA ILE A 140 0.86 22.83 -8.22
C ILE A 140 0.56 22.15 -6.90
N ARG A 141 -0.70 21.91 -6.54
CA ARG A 141 -1.05 21.18 -5.34
C ARG A 141 -0.43 19.78 -5.35
N ARG A 142 -0.54 19.06 -6.48
CA ARG A 142 0.03 17.72 -6.65
C ARG A 142 1.55 17.73 -6.49
N GLY A 143 2.25 18.66 -7.13
CA GLY A 143 3.69 18.82 -7.02
C GLY A 143 4.14 19.16 -5.60
N ALA A 144 3.40 20.02 -4.90
CA ALA A 144 3.66 20.37 -3.52
C ALA A 144 3.52 19.16 -2.58
N VAL A 145 2.45 18.39 -2.72
CA VAL A 145 2.25 17.12 -1.97
C VAL A 145 3.41 16.16 -2.23
N GLN A 146 3.80 15.98 -3.49
CA GLN A 146 4.88 15.08 -3.87
C GLN A 146 6.22 15.51 -3.25
N ALA A 147 6.55 16.80 -3.32
CA ALA A 147 7.77 17.33 -2.75
C ALA A 147 7.82 17.16 -1.22
N LEU A 148 6.74 17.53 -0.53
CA LEU A 148 6.63 17.35 0.94
C LEU A 148 6.76 15.89 1.35
N GLY A 149 6.16 14.97 0.58
CA GLY A 149 6.28 13.52 0.80
C GLY A 149 7.71 13.01 0.62
N VAL A 150 8.42 13.47 -0.42
CA VAL A 150 9.83 13.10 -0.67
C VAL A 150 10.77 13.68 0.39
N MET A 151 10.46 14.88 0.89
CA MET A 151 11.20 15.52 1.97
C MET A 151 10.90 14.92 3.35
N CYS A 152 9.91 14.02 3.46
CA CYS A 152 9.40 13.49 4.72
C CYS A 152 9.01 14.60 5.72
N GLU A 153 8.38 15.69 5.25
CA GLU A 153 8.04 16.85 6.06
C GLU A 153 6.82 16.58 6.95
N THR A 154 7.07 16.23 8.19
CA THR A 154 6.02 15.86 9.16
C THR A 154 5.09 17.01 9.54
N ARG A 155 5.57 18.27 9.52
CA ARG A 155 4.75 19.47 9.79
C ARG A 155 3.66 19.66 8.75
N ALA A 156 3.83 19.12 7.54
CA ALA A 156 2.85 19.20 6.47
C ALA A 156 1.74 18.14 6.54
N VAL A 157 1.84 17.14 7.42
CA VAL A 157 0.86 16.06 7.55
C VAL A 157 -0.58 16.56 7.63
N PRO A 158 -0.94 17.56 8.46
CA PRO A 158 -2.33 18.04 8.51
C PRO A 158 -2.83 18.56 7.15
N GLY A 159 -2.01 19.30 6.41
CA GLY A 159 -2.37 19.80 5.08
C GLY A 159 -2.48 18.70 4.01
N ILE A 160 -1.62 17.68 4.10
CA ILE A 160 -1.67 16.53 3.19
C ILE A 160 -2.91 15.67 3.49
N LEU A 161 -3.32 15.54 4.76
CA LEU A 161 -4.58 14.87 5.14
C LEU A 161 -5.81 15.59 4.54
N GLU A 162 -5.83 16.93 4.54
CA GLU A 162 -6.87 17.69 3.84
C GLU A 162 -6.86 17.40 2.33
N SER A 163 -5.69 17.24 1.73
CA SER A 163 -5.50 16.95 0.30
C SER A 163 -6.00 15.55 -0.12
N LEU A 164 -6.25 14.63 0.82
CA LEU A 164 -6.97 13.38 0.52
C LEU A 164 -8.43 13.61 0.05
N LYS A 165 -8.98 14.80 0.29
CA LYS A 165 -10.34 15.20 -0.13
C LYS A 165 -10.33 16.18 -1.31
N ASP A 166 -9.19 16.34 -1.99
CA ASP A 166 -9.03 17.25 -3.13
C ASP A 166 -9.98 16.87 -4.28
N PRO A 167 -10.58 17.85 -4.99
CA PRO A 167 -11.38 17.57 -6.18
C PRO A 167 -10.61 16.84 -7.28
N ASP A 168 -9.30 17.07 -7.42
CA ASP A 168 -8.45 16.39 -8.39
C ASP A 168 -7.96 15.05 -7.84
N SER A 169 -8.22 13.98 -8.60
CA SER A 169 -7.84 12.63 -8.17
C SER A 169 -6.33 12.39 -8.15
N GLY A 170 -5.56 13.11 -8.96
CA GLY A 170 -4.10 13.04 -8.97
C GLY A 170 -3.50 13.61 -7.69
N VAL A 171 -4.12 14.68 -7.14
CA VAL A 171 -3.74 15.23 -5.83
C VAL A 171 -4.06 14.24 -4.73
N ARG A 172 -5.28 13.66 -4.70
CA ARG A 172 -5.65 12.64 -3.69
C ARG A 172 -4.72 11.43 -3.73
N GLN A 173 -4.41 10.92 -4.93
CA GLN A 173 -3.48 9.80 -5.11
C GLN A 173 -2.09 10.12 -4.55
N GLU A 174 -1.54 11.28 -4.92
CA GLU A 174 -0.22 11.70 -4.46
C GLU A 174 -0.21 11.92 -2.93
N SER A 175 -1.32 12.43 -2.35
CA SER A 175 -1.47 12.60 -0.90
C SER A 175 -1.37 11.27 -0.15
N ALA A 176 -2.02 10.22 -0.67
CA ALA A 176 -1.89 8.90 -0.09
C ALA A 176 -0.43 8.40 -0.13
N VAL A 177 0.25 8.56 -1.28
CA VAL A 177 1.66 8.16 -1.44
C VAL A 177 2.58 8.96 -0.51
N ALA A 178 2.36 10.28 -0.41
CA ALA A 178 3.16 11.17 0.45
C ALA A 178 3.02 10.79 1.93
N LEU A 179 1.79 10.52 2.39
CA LEU A 179 1.54 10.07 3.77
C LEU A 179 2.24 8.74 4.08
N GLY A 180 2.30 7.83 3.11
CA GLY A 180 3.04 6.58 3.25
C GLY A 180 4.55 6.78 3.38
N ARG A 181 5.12 7.74 2.63
CA ARG A 181 6.55 8.08 2.73
C ARG A 181 6.89 8.75 4.07
N ILE A 182 6.02 9.62 4.56
CA ILE A 182 6.18 10.29 5.86
C ILE A 182 6.04 9.27 7.01
N GLY A 183 5.14 8.29 6.87
CA GLY A 183 4.98 7.21 7.85
C GLY A 183 4.24 7.61 9.12
N ASP A 184 3.50 8.74 9.14
CA ASP A 184 2.77 9.18 10.34
C ASP A 184 1.52 8.32 10.57
N PRO A 185 1.39 7.66 11.75
CA PRO A 185 0.23 6.84 12.08
C PRO A 185 -1.11 7.59 12.08
N GLN A 186 -1.11 8.92 12.23
CA GLN A 186 -2.32 9.74 12.16
C GLN A 186 -3.01 9.66 10.79
N ALA A 187 -2.26 9.26 9.76
CA ALA A 187 -2.79 9.09 8.41
C ALA A 187 -3.71 7.86 8.26
N VAL A 188 -3.61 6.87 9.13
CA VAL A 188 -4.29 5.57 8.95
C VAL A 188 -5.82 5.73 8.89
N GLY A 189 -6.43 6.46 9.80
CA GLY A 189 -7.89 6.69 9.81
C GLY A 189 -8.39 7.33 8.51
N PRO A 190 -7.89 8.52 8.13
CA PRO A 190 -8.25 9.18 6.86
C PRO A 190 -7.95 8.34 5.60
N LEU A 191 -6.89 7.54 5.60
CA LEU A 191 -6.60 6.61 4.51
C LEU A 191 -7.67 5.51 4.41
N ILE A 192 -8.13 4.97 5.53
CA ILE A 192 -9.22 3.97 5.53
C ILE A 192 -10.51 4.56 4.96
N GLU A 193 -10.89 5.79 5.33
CA GLU A 193 -12.03 6.49 4.72
C GLU A 193 -11.87 6.62 3.20
N THR A 194 -10.63 6.85 2.74
CA THR A 194 -10.31 7.03 1.31
C THR A 194 -10.27 5.70 0.54
N LEU A 195 -10.35 4.53 1.19
CA LEU A 195 -10.51 3.23 0.52
C LEU A 195 -11.76 3.16 -0.38
N ASN A 196 -12.74 4.01 -0.16
CA ASN A 196 -13.94 4.12 -0.99
C ASN A 196 -13.88 5.24 -2.05
N ASP A 197 -12.69 5.72 -2.40
CA ASP A 197 -12.56 6.75 -3.45
C ASP A 197 -13.16 6.29 -4.78
N ALA A 198 -13.77 7.23 -5.51
CA ALA A 198 -14.36 6.96 -6.82
C ALA A 198 -13.32 6.49 -7.86
N LYS A 199 -12.05 6.91 -7.73
CA LYS A 199 -10.97 6.55 -8.65
C LYS A 199 -10.17 5.36 -8.14
N GLU A 200 -10.03 4.35 -8.99
CA GLU A 200 -9.27 3.14 -8.67
C GLU A 200 -7.80 3.43 -8.36
N SER A 201 -7.17 4.36 -9.09
CA SER A 201 -5.77 4.73 -8.83
C SER A 201 -5.55 5.29 -7.43
N VAL A 202 -6.53 6.04 -6.89
CA VAL A 202 -6.49 6.54 -5.50
C VAL A 202 -6.62 5.38 -4.52
N ARG A 203 -7.61 4.49 -4.73
CA ARG A 203 -7.82 3.32 -3.87
C ARG A 203 -6.58 2.41 -3.81
N MET A 204 -5.93 2.18 -4.96
CA MET A 204 -4.70 1.39 -5.03
C MET A 204 -3.54 2.04 -4.27
N ALA A 205 -3.36 3.36 -4.41
CA ALA A 205 -2.35 4.10 -3.68
C ALA A 205 -2.58 4.04 -2.15
N VAL A 206 -3.83 4.25 -1.72
CA VAL A 206 -4.23 4.14 -0.31
C VAL A 206 -3.95 2.75 0.25
N MET A 207 -4.33 1.71 -0.49
CA MET A 207 -4.11 0.32 -0.05
C MET A 207 -2.62 0.00 0.07
N ALA A 208 -1.82 0.38 -0.93
CA ALA A 208 -0.37 0.23 -0.87
C ALA A 208 0.25 0.96 0.32
N THR A 209 -0.25 2.17 0.61
CA THR A 209 0.18 2.97 1.75
C THR A 209 -0.16 2.31 3.09
N LEU A 210 -1.40 1.85 3.27
CA LEU A 210 -1.82 1.15 4.50
C LEU A 210 -0.98 -0.11 4.73
N CYS A 211 -0.69 -0.87 3.66
CA CYS A 211 0.20 -2.04 3.75
C CYS A 211 1.64 -1.63 4.12
N SER A 212 2.16 -0.53 3.57
CA SER A 212 3.53 -0.08 3.86
C SER A 212 3.69 0.50 5.27
N LEU A 213 2.64 1.08 5.84
CA LEU A 213 2.61 1.54 7.22
C LEU A 213 2.68 0.36 8.22
N GLY A 214 2.24 -0.83 7.82
CA GLY A 214 2.37 -2.06 8.59
C GLY A 214 1.54 -2.08 9.87
N GLU A 215 2.18 -2.41 11.01
CA GLU A 215 1.52 -2.64 12.30
C GLU A 215 0.52 -1.55 12.72
N PRO A 216 0.82 -0.23 12.61
CA PRO A 216 -0.14 0.83 12.93
C PRO A 216 -1.48 0.74 12.20
N SER A 217 -1.50 0.11 11.01
CA SER A 217 -2.72 -0.03 10.18
C SER A 217 -3.58 -1.22 10.57
N ILE A 218 -3.04 -2.23 11.26
CA ILE A 218 -3.70 -3.53 11.44
C ILE A 218 -4.99 -3.39 12.25
N LEU A 219 -4.93 -2.84 13.46
CA LEU A 219 -6.13 -2.69 14.31
C LEU A 219 -7.20 -1.78 13.68
N PRO A 220 -6.86 -0.62 13.09
CA PRO A 220 -7.83 0.18 12.34
C PRO A 220 -8.44 -0.56 11.15
N LEU A 221 -7.67 -1.35 10.40
CA LEU A 221 -8.19 -2.19 9.30
C LEU A 221 -9.12 -3.30 9.81
N ILE A 222 -8.81 -3.93 10.95
CA ILE A 222 -9.70 -4.90 11.59
C ILE A 222 -11.04 -4.25 11.97
N ARG A 223 -11.02 -3.04 12.50
CA ARG A 223 -12.26 -2.28 12.77
C ARG A 223 -13.04 -1.97 11.49
N ALA A 224 -12.35 -1.65 10.40
CA ALA A 224 -12.97 -1.41 9.09
C ALA A 224 -13.65 -2.66 8.51
N LEU A 225 -13.37 -3.87 9.01
CA LEU A 225 -14.14 -5.08 8.66
C LEU A 225 -15.60 -5.04 9.15
N THR A 226 -15.95 -4.11 10.04
CA THR A 226 -17.34 -3.89 10.49
C THR A 226 -18.06 -2.80 9.70
N ASP A 227 -17.40 -2.17 8.74
CA ASP A 227 -17.98 -1.09 7.95
C ASP A 227 -19.19 -1.61 7.14
N PRO A 228 -20.33 -0.90 7.14
CA PRO A 228 -21.49 -1.28 6.38
C PRO A 228 -21.27 -1.21 4.85
N ASN A 229 -20.22 -0.55 4.40
CA ASN A 229 -19.84 -0.49 3.00
C ASN A 229 -19.00 -1.72 2.64
N ASP A 230 -19.59 -2.62 1.85
CA ASP A 230 -18.95 -3.85 1.40
C ASP A 230 -17.62 -3.61 0.67
N ASP A 231 -17.45 -2.46 0.02
CA ASP A 231 -16.22 -2.11 -0.66
C ASP A 231 -15.09 -1.78 0.32
N ILE A 232 -15.38 -1.12 1.45
CA ILE A 232 -14.41 -0.87 2.51
C ILE A 232 -14.04 -2.18 3.18
N HIS A 233 -15.05 -2.99 3.55
CA HIS A 233 -14.82 -4.32 4.13
C HIS A 233 -13.87 -5.16 3.27
N ARG A 234 -14.19 -5.33 1.99
CA ARG A 234 -13.39 -6.14 1.06
C ARG A 234 -11.96 -5.62 0.91
N ARG A 235 -11.75 -4.29 0.86
CA ARG A 235 -10.41 -3.71 0.73
C ARG A 235 -9.62 -3.79 2.03
N ALA A 236 -10.29 -3.64 3.17
CA ALA A 236 -9.66 -3.85 4.48
C ALA A 236 -9.19 -5.31 4.62
N THR A 237 -10.04 -6.28 4.23
CA THR A 237 -9.67 -7.70 4.16
C THR A 237 -8.45 -7.91 3.28
N LEU A 238 -8.46 -7.36 2.05
CA LEU A 238 -7.34 -7.50 1.12
C LEU A 238 -6.04 -6.85 1.65
N ALA A 239 -6.14 -5.69 2.29
CA ALA A 239 -4.99 -5.03 2.91
C ALA A 239 -4.38 -5.88 4.03
N LEU A 240 -5.22 -6.42 4.93
CA LEU A 240 -4.78 -7.30 6.02
C LEU A 240 -4.14 -8.59 5.49
N VAL A 241 -4.72 -9.20 4.46
CA VAL A 241 -4.15 -10.39 3.79
C VAL A 241 -2.81 -10.05 3.13
N THR A 242 -2.69 -8.85 2.54
CA THR A 242 -1.42 -8.38 1.93
C THR A 242 -0.34 -8.11 2.98
N ILE A 243 -0.71 -7.56 4.13
CA ILE A 243 0.19 -7.41 5.28
C ILE A 243 0.68 -8.78 5.75
N GLY A 244 -0.21 -9.78 5.80
CA GLY A 244 0.13 -11.17 6.04
C GLY A 244 0.59 -11.47 7.47
N GLU A 245 1.74 -12.13 7.61
CA GLU A 245 2.27 -12.62 8.90
C GLU A 245 2.26 -11.59 10.05
N PRO A 246 2.62 -10.31 9.86
CA PRO A 246 2.54 -9.31 10.93
C PRO A 246 1.15 -9.11 11.53
N ALA A 247 0.09 -9.41 10.76
CA ALA A 247 -1.29 -9.26 11.23
C ALA A 247 -1.80 -10.50 12.02
N VAL A 248 -1.16 -11.65 11.87
CA VAL A 248 -1.68 -12.93 12.38
C VAL A 248 -1.92 -12.91 13.89
N GLU A 249 -0.94 -12.49 14.67
CA GLU A 249 -1.06 -12.48 16.14
C GLU A 249 -2.14 -11.51 16.63
N ILE A 250 -2.24 -10.35 16.00
CA ILE A 250 -3.27 -9.35 16.34
C ILE A 250 -4.65 -9.89 15.98
N LEU A 251 -4.81 -10.52 14.81
CA LEU A 251 -6.06 -11.14 14.37
C LEU A 251 -6.47 -12.30 15.31
N ILE A 252 -5.53 -13.15 15.73
CA ILE A 252 -5.80 -14.21 16.72
C ILE A 252 -6.38 -13.62 18.00
N ASN A 253 -5.79 -12.53 18.51
CA ASN A 253 -6.26 -11.88 19.73
C ASN A 253 -7.67 -11.28 19.57
N THR A 254 -8.07 -10.87 18.36
CA THR A 254 -9.41 -10.33 18.10
C THR A 254 -10.50 -11.38 17.93
N LEU A 255 -10.17 -12.67 17.91
CA LEU A 255 -11.19 -13.76 17.92
C LEU A 255 -11.96 -13.81 19.24
N GLY A 256 -11.44 -13.22 20.33
CA GLY A 256 -12.15 -13.03 21.59
C GLY A 256 -12.92 -11.70 21.70
N ASP A 257 -13.01 -10.88 20.66
CA ASP A 257 -13.69 -9.58 20.70
C ASP A 257 -15.19 -9.73 20.96
N GLN A 258 -15.79 -8.77 21.67
CA GLN A 258 -17.23 -8.79 21.97
C GLN A 258 -18.08 -8.59 20.71
N THR A 259 -17.56 -7.94 19.67
CA THR A 259 -18.27 -7.64 18.43
C THR A 259 -18.22 -8.82 17.46
N PRO A 260 -19.34 -9.50 17.16
CA PRO A 260 -19.34 -10.66 16.26
C PRO A 260 -18.78 -10.38 14.87
N ALA A 261 -19.00 -9.17 14.35
CA ALA A 261 -18.49 -8.76 13.05
C ALA A 261 -16.95 -8.71 13.02
N ILE A 262 -16.30 -8.28 14.13
CA ILE A 262 -14.84 -8.30 14.26
C ILE A 262 -14.35 -9.76 14.29
N ARG A 263 -14.96 -10.63 15.14
CA ARG A 263 -14.55 -12.04 15.18
C ARG A 263 -14.67 -12.70 13.82
N LYS A 264 -15.83 -12.52 13.15
CA LYS A 264 -16.07 -13.05 11.79
C LYS A 264 -15.02 -12.58 10.80
N GLY A 265 -14.82 -11.26 10.70
CA GLY A 265 -13.85 -10.68 9.76
C GLY A 265 -12.42 -11.15 10.04
N SER A 266 -12.04 -11.25 11.33
CA SER A 266 -10.72 -11.76 11.71
C SER A 266 -10.50 -13.22 11.32
N VAL A 267 -11.52 -14.08 11.50
CA VAL A 267 -11.48 -15.46 11.04
C VAL A 267 -11.34 -15.54 9.52
N GLU A 268 -12.12 -14.73 8.78
CA GLU A 268 -12.04 -14.64 7.31
C GLU A 268 -10.63 -14.31 6.84
N VAL A 269 -10.02 -13.25 7.41
CA VAL A 269 -8.66 -12.83 7.07
C VAL A 269 -7.64 -13.91 7.43
N LEU A 270 -7.72 -14.52 8.61
CA LEU A 270 -6.82 -15.61 9.03
C LEU A 270 -6.89 -16.82 8.09
N GLY A 271 -8.10 -17.18 7.64
CA GLY A 271 -8.29 -18.24 6.65
C GLY A 271 -7.64 -17.92 5.31
N GLN A 272 -7.71 -16.66 4.85
CA GLN A 272 -7.11 -16.20 3.60
C GLN A 272 -5.58 -16.06 3.70
N ILE A 273 -5.02 -15.63 4.85
CA ILE A 273 -3.57 -15.59 5.08
C ILE A 273 -2.99 -17.02 5.04
N GLY A 274 -3.75 -18.01 5.48
CA GLY A 274 -3.32 -19.41 5.44
C GLY A 274 -2.30 -19.81 6.50
N ASN A 275 -2.13 -19.01 7.56
CA ASN A 275 -1.17 -19.32 8.62
C ASN A 275 -1.74 -20.35 9.61
N THR A 276 -1.10 -21.51 9.67
CA THR A 276 -1.55 -22.63 10.52
C THR A 276 -1.48 -22.37 12.04
N ARG A 277 -0.75 -21.35 12.47
CA ARG A 277 -0.74 -20.92 13.89
C ARG A 277 -2.11 -20.47 14.39
N ALA A 278 -3.00 -20.07 13.50
CA ALA A 278 -4.36 -19.65 13.82
C ALA A 278 -5.32 -20.84 14.09
N ILE A 279 -4.96 -22.05 13.69
CA ILE A 279 -5.84 -23.23 13.81
C ILE A 279 -6.42 -23.42 15.23
N PRO A 280 -5.59 -23.43 16.32
CA PRO A 280 -6.12 -23.65 17.66
C PRO A 280 -7.22 -22.65 18.04
N THR A 281 -6.98 -21.36 17.78
CA THR A 281 -7.92 -20.30 18.15
C THR A 281 -9.16 -20.29 17.24
N ILE A 282 -9.02 -20.62 15.95
CA ILE A 282 -10.19 -20.79 15.05
C ILE A 282 -11.02 -22.01 15.48
N MET A 283 -10.40 -23.06 15.99
CA MET A 283 -11.13 -24.22 16.58
C MET A 283 -11.97 -23.83 17.79
N ASP A 284 -11.56 -22.81 18.56
CA ASP A 284 -12.31 -22.34 19.73
C ASP A 284 -13.57 -21.56 19.32
N VAL A 285 -13.62 -20.97 18.14
CA VAL A 285 -14.82 -20.27 17.63
C VAL A 285 -15.75 -21.14 16.78
N LEU A 286 -15.55 -22.46 16.74
CA LEU A 286 -16.49 -23.40 16.12
C LEU A 286 -17.82 -23.53 16.90
N ASP A 287 -17.84 -23.13 18.17
CA ASP A 287 -19.03 -23.06 19.04
C ASP A 287 -19.42 -21.61 19.39
N ASP A 288 -18.93 -20.62 18.63
CA ASP A 288 -19.30 -19.21 18.80
C ASP A 288 -20.83 -19.05 18.87
N PRO A 289 -21.37 -18.21 19.78
CA PRO A 289 -22.80 -17.98 19.87
C PRO A 289 -23.39 -17.45 18.56
N GLU A 290 -22.60 -16.67 17.79
CA GLU A 290 -23.03 -16.11 16.53
C GLU A 290 -22.81 -17.08 15.35
N ARG A 291 -23.89 -17.47 14.68
CA ARG A 291 -23.86 -18.44 13.57
C ARG A 291 -22.92 -17.99 12.44
N SER A 292 -22.90 -16.70 12.14
CA SER A 292 -22.07 -16.15 11.05
C SER A 292 -20.58 -16.34 11.32
N VAL A 293 -20.15 -16.28 12.56
CA VAL A 293 -18.76 -16.55 12.99
C VAL A 293 -18.43 -18.03 12.83
N ARG A 294 -19.32 -18.93 13.28
CA ARG A 294 -19.10 -20.39 13.10
C ARG A 294 -18.95 -20.79 11.64
N ILE A 295 -19.82 -20.26 10.76
CA ILE A 295 -19.73 -20.53 9.32
C ILE A 295 -18.38 -20.08 8.76
N GLU A 296 -17.89 -18.92 9.18
CA GLU A 296 -16.61 -18.42 8.70
C GLU A 296 -15.44 -19.24 9.26
N ALA A 297 -15.51 -19.69 10.52
CA ALA A 297 -14.51 -20.60 11.11
C ALA A 297 -14.44 -21.94 10.35
N VAL A 298 -15.58 -22.50 9.95
CA VAL A 298 -15.66 -23.70 9.10
C VAL A 298 -14.91 -23.48 7.78
N LYS A 299 -15.19 -22.38 7.09
CA LYS A 299 -14.53 -22.05 5.82
C LYS A 299 -13.03 -21.83 5.99
N ALA A 300 -12.63 -21.10 7.04
CA ALA A 300 -11.24 -20.82 7.33
C ALA A 300 -10.45 -22.10 7.61
N LEU A 301 -10.99 -23.02 8.43
CA LEU A 301 -10.34 -24.31 8.70
C LEU A 301 -10.24 -25.19 7.46
N ALA A 302 -11.28 -25.18 6.61
CA ALA A 302 -11.25 -25.88 5.33
C ALA A 302 -10.17 -25.27 4.39
N ALA A 303 -10.04 -23.95 4.35
CA ALA A 303 -9.02 -23.27 3.56
C ALA A 303 -7.59 -23.55 4.07
N LEU A 304 -7.41 -23.68 5.39
CA LEU A 304 -6.13 -24.07 6.01
C LEU A 304 -5.72 -25.52 5.68
N GLY A 305 -6.66 -26.35 5.25
CA GLY A 305 -6.35 -27.64 4.64
C GLY A 305 -5.95 -28.74 5.61
N VAL A 306 -5.02 -29.57 5.17
CA VAL A 306 -4.58 -30.80 5.89
C VAL A 306 -4.18 -30.56 7.34
N PRO A 307 -3.48 -29.48 7.72
CA PRO A 307 -3.10 -29.21 9.12
C PRO A 307 -4.30 -29.11 10.08
N ALA A 308 -5.51 -28.73 9.57
CA ALA A 308 -6.70 -28.62 10.39
C ALA A 308 -7.39 -29.95 10.65
N ILE A 309 -7.07 -31.02 9.91
CA ILE A 309 -7.76 -32.32 10.00
C ILE A 309 -7.67 -32.93 11.40
N ALA A 310 -6.49 -32.99 11.99
CA ALA A 310 -6.32 -33.62 13.29
C ALA A 310 -7.13 -32.93 14.41
N PRO A 311 -7.08 -31.59 14.58
CA PRO A 311 -7.95 -30.86 15.50
C PRO A 311 -9.44 -31.04 15.20
N LEU A 312 -9.84 -31.03 13.92
CA LEU A 312 -11.23 -31.24 13.51
C LEU A 312 -11.70 -32.65 13.85
N MET A 313 -10.90 -33.68 13.65
CA MET A 313 -11.21 -35.04 14.04
C MET A 313 -11.37 -35.21 15.56
N GLN A 314 -10.59 -34.50 16.36
CA GLN A 314 -10.79 -34.45 17.80
C GLN A 314 -12.13 -33.80 18.16
N ALA A 315 -12.46 -32.63 17.60
CA ALA A 315 -13.75 -31.98 17.81
C ALA A 315 -14.94 -32.82 17.30
N PHE A 316 -14.78 -33.57 16.23
CA PHE A 316 -15.75 -34.53 15.69
C PHE A 316 -16.07 -35.63 16.67
N ARG A 317 -15.08 -36.14 17.42
CA ARG A 317 -15.27 -37.24 18.42
C ARG A 317 -15.76 -36.73 19.76
N GLU A 318 -15.17 -35.67 20.28
CA GLU A 318 -15.24 -35.25 21.70
C GLU A 318 -15.99 -33.90 21.90
N GLY A 319 -16.23 -33.13 20.84
CA GLY A 319 -16.87 -31.82 20.92
C GLY A 319 -18.33 -31.90 21.38
N ASP A 320 -18.85 -30.81 21.91
CA ASP A 320 -20.28 -30.66 22.12
C ASP A 320 -21.06 -30.68 20.78
N VAL A 321 -22.38 -30.58 20.83
CA VAL A 321 -23.21 -30.66 19.63
C VAL A 321 -22.86 -29.59 18.60
N MET A 322 -22.60 -28.37 19.05
CA MET A 322 -22.33 -27.24 18.15
C MET A 322 -20.96 -27.39 17.48
N LYS A 323 -19.91 -27.55 18.30
CA LYS A 323 -18.51 -27.71 17.85
C LYS A 323 -18.36 -28.91 16.93
N ARG A 324 -19.04 -30.01 17.27
CA ARG A 324 -19.07 -31.22 16.47
C ARG A 324 -19.71 -31.02 15.11
N THR A 325 -20.86 -30.31 15.05
CA THR A 325 -21.54 -30.03 13.78
C THR A 325 -20.67 -29.17 12.88
N SER A 326 -20.04 -28.11 13.43
CA SER A 326 -19.12 -27.25 12.69
C SER A 326 -17.89 -28.02 12.20
N ALA A 327 -17.33 -28.92 13.04
CA ALA A 327 -16.23 -29.79 12.63
C ALA A 327 -16.59 -30.73 11.49
N MET A 328 -17.82 -31.30 11.51
CA MET A 328 -18.35 -32.14 10.42
C MET A 328 -18.43 -31.35 9.12
N GLU A 329 -18.97 -30.13 9.15
CA GLU A 329 -19.04 -29.25 7.99
C GLU A 329 -17.64 -28.91 7.43
N ALA A 330 -16.67 -28.62 8.29
CA ALA A 330 -15.31 -28.35 7.88
C ALA A 330 -14.61 -29.56 7.25
N LEU A 331 -14.79 -30.76 7.83
CA LEU A 331 -14.28 -32.02 7.28
C LEU A 331 -14.93 -32.34 5.93
N TRP A 332 -16.22 -32.08 5.79
CA TRP A 332 -16.92 -32.22 4.52
C TRP A 332 -16.36 -31.28 3.44
N MET A 333 -16.16 -30.01 3.79
CA MET A 333 -15.55 -29.02 2.87
C MET A 333 -14.12 -29.37 2.48
N LEU A 334 -13.34 -29.97 3.38
CA LEU A 334 -12.00 -30.50 3.09
C LEU A 334 -12.04 -31.63 2.05
N GLY A 335 -13.11 -32.43 2.05
CA GLY A 335 -13.29 -33.49 1.06
C GLY A 335 -12.31 -34.65 1.21
N GLN A 336 -11.74 -35.10 0.09
CA GLN A 336 -10.89 -36.31 0.03
C GLN A 336 -9.73 -36.35 1.05
N PRO A 337 -9.03 -35.25 1.41
CA PRO A 337 -8.03 -35.26 2.48
C PRO A 337 -8.54 -35.80 3.83
N ALA A 338 -9.85 -35.64 4.14
CA ALA A 338 -10.46 -36.14 5.37
C ALA A 338 -10.84 -37.62 5.30
N THR A 339 -10.86 -38.25 4.13
CA THR A 339 -11.33 -39.65 3.93
C THR A 339 -10.58 -40.64 4.83
N THR A 340 -9.24 -40.65 4.80
CA THR A 340 -8.46 -41.62 5.58
C THR A 340 -8.66 -41.47 7.08
N PRO A 341 -8.60 -40.26 7.68
CA PRO A 341 -8.95 -40.06 9.08
C PRO A 341 -10.38 -40.51 9.46
N LEU A 342 -11.35 -40.24 8.60
CA LEU A 342 -12.74 -40.70 8.82
C LEU A 342 -12.89 -42.22 8.75
N ILE A 343 -12.15 -42.89 7.87
CA ILE A 343 -12.12 -44.38 7.81
C ILE A 343 -11.58 -44.94 9.12
N MET A 344 -10.57 -44.33 9.74
CA MET A 344 -10.01 -44.83 11.01
C MET A 344 -11.05 -44.83 12.13
N VAL A 345 -11.95 -43.83 12.18
CA VAL A 345 -13.00 -43.76 13.21
C VAL A 345 -14.26 -44.56 12.90
N LEU A 346 -14.32 -45.28 11.79
CA LEU A 346 -15.39 -46.31 11.55
C LEU A 346 -15.26 -47.48 12.53
N LYS A 347 -14.16 -47.61 13.26
CA LYS A 347 -13.91 -48.61 14.30
C LYS A 347 -14.00 -48.05 15.71
N ASP A 348 -14.49 -46.81 15.87
CA ASP A 348 -14.60 -46.16 17.19
C ASP A 348 -15.60 -46.94 18.08
N ASP A 349 -15.33 -46.96 19.39
CA ASP A 349 -16.20 -47.65 20.36
C ASP A 349 -17.60 -47.04 20.41
N GLN A 350 -17.73 -45.74 20.19
CA GLN A 350 -18.97 -45.02 20.20
C GLN A 350 -19.71 -45.20 18.85
N SER A 351 -20.89 -45.85 18.87
CA SER A 351 -21.69 -46.06 17.67
C SER A 351 -22.11 -44.76 16.97
N ASP A 352 -22.29 -43.68 17.73
CA ASP A 352 -22.63 -42.36 17.20
C ASP A 352 -21.46 -41.72 16.39
N VAL A 353 -20.22 -41.97 16.81
CA VAL A 353 -19.03 -41.56 16.04
C VAL A 353 -18.93 -42.35 14.74
N ARG A 354 -19.12 -43.71 14.79
CA ARG A 354 -19.09 -44.54 13.59
C ARG A 354 -20.18 -44.13 12.60
N LYS A 355 -21.41 -43.87 13.10
CA LYS A 355 -22.54 -43.42 12.27
C LYS A 355 -22.23 -42.12 11.53
N ARG A 356 -21.76 -41.08 12.26
CA ARG A 356 -21.43 -39.79 11.63
C ARG A 356 -20.26 -39.89 10.64
N ALA A 357 -19.27 -40.75 10.93
CA ALA A 357 -18.18 -40.99 9.99
C ALA A 357 -18.68 -41.65 8.70
N ALA A 358 -19.59 -42.62 8.81
CA ALA A 358 -20.22 -43.24 7.63
C ALA A 358 -21.00 -42.22 6.79
N LEU A 359 -21.79 -41.34 7.43
CA LEU A 359 -22.51 -40.24 6.76
C LEU A 359 -21.53 -39.34 5.98
N LEU A 360 -20.50 -38.81 6.64
CA LEU A 360 -19.53 -37.92 6.00
C LEU A 360 -18.77 -38.57 4.85
N LEU A 361 -18.38 -39.82 4.98
CA LEU A 361 -17.73 -40.59 3.90
C LEU A 361 -18.65 -40.77 2.69
N GLY A 362 -19.94 -40.97 2.91
CA GLY A 362 -20.97 -41.01 1.85
C GLY A 362 -21.08 -39.65 1.14
N GLU A 363 -21.12 -38.57 1.91
CA GLU A 363 -21.21 -37.20 1.37
C GLU A 363 -19.94 -36.78 0.65
N ILE A 364 -18.74 -37.15 1.12
CA ILE A 364 -17.47 -36.89 0.43
C ILE A 364 -17.39 -37.66 -0.88
N GLY A 365 -17.88 -38.91 -0.88
CA GLY A 365 -18.00 -39.71 -2.08
C GLY A 365 -16.68 -40.34 -2.55
N ASP A 366 -15.67 -40.48 -1.71
CA ASP A 366 -14.41 -41.10 -2.05
C ASP A 366 -14.52 -42.62 -2.12
N GLN A 367 -14.16 -43.22 -3.26
CA GLN A 367 -14.16 -44.67 -3.49
C GLN A 367 -13.34 -45.47 -2.47
N LYS A 368 -12.30 -44.87 -1.87
CA LYS A 368 -11.47 -45.50 -0.85
C LYS A 368 -12.29 -45.93 0.38
N ALA A 369 -13.45 -45.31 0.62
CA ALA A 369 -14.31 -45.63 1.75
C ALA A 369 -15.18 -46.88 1.53
N VAL A 370 -15.39 -47.33 0.27
CA VAL A 370 -16.37 -48.35 -0.08
C VAL A 370 -16.19 -49.67 0.68
N ASP A 371 -14.95 -50.23 0.68
CA ASP A 371 -14.69 -51.51 1.36
C ASP A 371 -14.89 -51.38 2.88
N HIS A 372 -14.52 -50.25 3.45
CA HIS A 372 -14.68 -50.00 4.88
C HIS A 372 -16.12 -49.80 5.29
N LEU A 373 -16.91 -49.06 4.47
CA LEU A 373 -18.36 -48.92 4.68
C LEU A 373 -19.10 -50.23 4.47
N THR A 374 -18.66 -51.07 3.54
CA THR A 374 -19.23 -52.42 3.34
C THR A 374 -19.03 -53.27 4.61
N GLY A 375 -17.91 -53.18 5.28
CA GLY A 375 -17.69 -53.84 6.56
C GLY A 375 -18.66 -53.37 7.66
N LEU A 376 -19.10 -52.10 7.63
CA LEU A 376 -20.07 -51.56 8.59
C LEU A 376 -21.51 -52.07 8.38
N LEU A 377 -21.84 -52.71 7.28
CA LEU A 377 -23.14 -53.33 7.09
C LEU A 377 -23.40 -54.49 8.11
N ALA A 378 -22.34 -54.98 8.76
CA ALA A 378 -22.41 -55.98 9.85
C ALA A 378 -22.26 -55.33 11.25
N ASP A 379 -22.30 -54.01 11.41
CA ASP A 379 -22.17 -53.32 12.69
C ASP A 379 -23.24 -53.77 13.70
N GLN A 380 -22.87 -53.80 14.98
CA GLN A 380 -23.82 -54.19 16.03
C GLN A 380 -25.01 -53.23 16.16
N ASN A 381 -24.78 -51.91 15.88
CA ASN A 381 -25.81 -50.88 15.96
C ASN A 381 -26.58 -50.74 14.63
N VAL A 382 -27.92 -50.86 14.73
CA VAL A 382 -28.82 -50.76 13.57
C VAL A 382 -28.69 -49.42 12.83
N ALA A 383 -28.52 -48.31 13.55
CA ALA A 383 -28.40 -46.99 12.95
C ALA A 383 -27.08 -46.85 12.16
N VAL A 384 -25.99 -47.49 12.63
CA VAL A 384 -24.71 -47.52 11.90
C VAL A 384 -24.83 -48.31 10.60
N ARG A 385 -25.47 -49.50 10.66
CA ARG A 385 -25.71 -50.31 9.45
C ARG A 385 -26.49 -49.55 8.38
N ARG A 386 -27.57 -48.88 8.83
CA ARG A 386 -28.39 -48.08 7.92
C ARG A 386 -27.61 -46.95 7.27
N GLU A 387 -26.86 -46.20 8.05
CA GLU A 387 -26.06 -45.09 7.55
C GLU A 387 -24.99 -45.57 6.57
N ALA A 388 -24.31 -46.68 6.87
CA ALA A 388 -23.34 -47.29 5.96
C ALA A 388 -23.95 -47.67 4.60
N PHE A 389 -25.19 -48.23 4.62
CA PHE A 389 -25.90 -48.52 3.39
C PHE A 389 -26.24 -47.27 2.59
N GLU A 390 -26.77 -46.23 3.25
CA GLU A 390 -27.08 -44.95 2.61
C GLU A 390 -25.80 -44.28 2.02
N ALA A 391 -24.69 -44.34 2.75
CA ALA A 391 -23.39 -43.82 2.29
C ALA A 391 -22.89 -44.55 1.04
N LEU A 392 -23.00 -45.89 0.99
CA LEU A 392 -22.61 -46.69 -0.19
C LEU A 392 -23.45 -46.34 -1.41
N GLU A 393 -24.77 -46.18 -1.24
CA GLU A 393 -25.66 -45.75 -2.33
C GLU A 393 -25.34 -44.32 -2.82
N MET A 394 -24.96 -43.40 -1.93
CA MET A 394 -24.51 -42.04 -2.31
C MET A 394 -23.25 -42.10 -3.16
N ILE A 395 -22.22 -42.85 -2.74
CA ILE A 395 -20.97 -43.02 -3.48
C ILE A 395 -21.22 -43.62 -4.86
N LYS A 396 -22.04 -44.69 -4.92
CA LYS A 396 -22.39 -45.36 -6.17
C LYS A 396 -23.10 -44.45 -7.16
N LYS A 397 -24.02 -43.61 -6.71
CA LYS A 397 -24.74 -42.65 -7.55
C LYS A 397 -23.79 -41.59 -8.16
N ARG A 398 -22.79 -41.12 -7.39
CA ARG A 398 -21.82 -40.17 -7.88
C ARG A 398 -20.85 -40.73 -8.91
N THR A 399 -20.52 -41.99 -8.81
CA THR A 399 -19.64 -42.68 -9.79
C THR A 399 -20.32 -43.09 -11.06
N ALA A 400 -21.66 -43.08 -11.08
CA ALA A 400 -22.49 -43.40 -12.26
C ALA A 400 -22.82 -42.15 -13.11
N GLN A 401 -22.48 -40.95 -12.63
CA GLN A 401 -22.56 -39.67 -13.33
C GLN A 401 -21.22 -39.27 -13.91
#